data_2a54068689409e7363fb796d3488ba5e
#
_entry.id   2a54068689409e7363fb796d3488ba5e
#
_cell.length_a   1.000
_cell.length_b   1.000
_cell.length_c   1.000
_cell.angle_alpha   90.00
_cell.angle_beta   90.00
_cell.angle_gamma   90.00
#
_symmetry.space_group_name_H-M   'P 1'
#
loop_
_entity.id
_entity.type
_entity.pdbx_description
1 polymer ?
#
loop_
_entity_poly.entity_id
_entity_poly.type
_entity_poly.pdbx_seq_one_letter_code
_entity_poly.pdbx_strand_id
1 'polypeptide(L)'
;MKYQKGQSVLEFAIVLPFLLLILLGMILVSMVMADYLALSNIARSSAREAAVTVIKYEVDNGYPKVREKYIDYKLPVDIYDLDQEKDFKIEFKQGKEINNVTVTINARLNKNGSALAKIVEGLANKTKRDLNLKVTYTMCSEYK
;
A
#
# COMPACT_ATOMS: atom_id res chain seq x y z
N MET A 1 12.52 17.81 51.99
CA MET A 1 11.65 18.02 50.81
C MET A 1 12.36 18.28 49.48
N LYS A 2 13.69 18.45 49.39
CA LYS A 2 14.40 18.65 48.09
C LYS A 2 14.66 17.35 47.29
N TYR A 3 14.72 16.21 47.94
CA TYR A 3 15.03 14.91 47.30
C TYR A 3 13.84 14.33 46.50
N GLN A 4 12.59 14.59 46.88
CA GLN A 4 11.41 14.06 46.16
C GLN A 4 11.22 14.65 44.75
N LYS A 5 11.64 15.91 44.54
CA LYS A 5 11.55 16.54 43.21
C LYS A 5 12.57 15.95 42.19
N GLY A 6 13.72 15.49 42.69
CA GLY A 6 14.73 14.84 41.84
C GLY A 6 14.34 13.43 41.43
N GLN A 7 13.64 12.68 42.26
CA GLN A 7 13.22 11.31 41.96
C GLN A 7 12.16 11.29 40.87
N SER A 8 11.15 12.17 40.93
CA SER A 8 10.11 12.26 39.88
C SER A 8 10.69 12.62 38.51
N VAL A 9 11.72 13.48 38.44
CA VAL A 9 12.41 13.83 37.21
C VAL A 9 13.17 12.62 36.65
N LEU A 10 13.79 11.82 37.52
CA LEU A 10 14.51 10.61 37.10
C LEU A 10 13.55 9.54 36.54
N GLU A 11 12.40 9.31 37.21
CA GLU A 11 11.35 8.39 36.75
C GLU A 11 10.81 8.81 35.39
N PHE A 12 10.53 10.10 35.19
CA PHE A 12 10.07 10.63 33.92
C PHE A 12 11.15 10.49 32.83
N ALA A 13 12.41 10.73 33.13
CA ALA A 13 13.50 10.59 32.19
C ALA A 13 13.69 9.14 31.68
N ILE A 14 13.32 8.14 32.51
CA ILE A 14 13.36 6.74 32.12
C ILE A 14 12.13 6.37 31.25
N VAL A 15 10.94 6.88 31.59
CA VAL A 15 9.70 6.55 30.87
C VAL A 15 9.61 7.26 29.51
N LEU A 16 10.13 8.49 29.42
CA LEU A 16 10.05 9.32 28.21
C LEU A 16 10.55 8.63 26.91
N PRO A 17 11.73 7.99 26.89
CA PRO A 17 12.21 7.33 25.66
C PRO A 17 11.28 6.18 25.23
N PHE A 18 10.69 5.43 26.15
CA PHE A 18 9.74 4.37 25.79
C PHE A 18 8.45 4.95 25.22
N LEU A 19 7.94 6.04 25.80
CA LEU A 19 6.78 6.75 25.27
C LEU A 19 7.02 7.26 23.85
N LEU A 20 8.18 7.88 23.59
CA LEU A 20 8.56 8.35 22.26
C LEU A 20 8.69 7.20 21.26
N LEU A 21 9.20 6.06 21.68
CA LEU A 21 9.33 4.87 20.84
C LEU A 21 7.95 4.34 20.41
N ILE A 22 6.99 4.29 21.33
CA ILE A 22 5.60 3.88 21.05
C ILE A 22 4.95 4.87 20.07
N LEU A 23 5.10 6.17 20.30
CA LEU A 23 4.55 7.21 19.41
C LEU A 23 5.12 7.11 17.99
N LEU A 24 6.43 6.93 17.87
CA LEU A 24 7.08 6.71 16.56
C LEU A 24 6.54 5.45 15.87
N GLY A 25 6.35 4.36 16.61
CA GLY A 25 5.76 3.13 16.08
C GLY A 25 4.36 3.35 15.53
N MET A 26 3.51 4.09 16.24
CA MET A 26 2.15 4.42 15.80
C MET A 26 2.15 5.27 14.53
N ILE A 27 3.06 6.24 14.41
CA ILE A 27 3.21 7.08 13.23
C ILE A 27 3.61 6.23 12.01
N LEU A 28 4.60 5.33 12.16
CA LEU A 28 5.03 4.45 11.07
C LEU A 28 3.92 3.54 10.58
N VAL A 29 3.16 2.93 11.49
CA VAL A 29 2.02 2.08 11.13
C VAL A 29 0.94 2.88 10.40
N SER A 30 0.64 4.08 10.85
CA SER A 30 -0.34 4.97 10.21
C SER A 30 0.05 5.35 8.79
N MET A 31 1.34 5.60 8.54
CA MET A 31 1.87 5.91 7.21
C MET A 31 1.78 4.73 6.25
N VAL A 32 2.18 3.53 6.69
CA VAL A 32 2.01 2.30 5.90
C VAL A 32 0.53 2.05 5.58
N MET A 33 -0.35 2.29 6.55
CA MET A 33 -1.79 2.13 6.35
C MET A 33 -2.37 3.14 5.36
N ALA A 34 -1.85 4.37 5.33
CA ALA A 34 -2.26 5.38 4.35
C ALA A 34 -1.94 4.93 2.91
N ASP A 35 -0.74 4.43 2.65
CA ASP A 35 -0.37 3.88 1.34
C ASP A 35 -1.22 2.65 0.98
N TYR A 36 -1.46 1.75 1.93
CA TYR A 36 -2.32 0.58 1.72
C TYR A 36 -3.76 0.96 1.35
N LEU A 37 -4.34 1.95 2.02
CA LEU A 37 -5.68 2.45 1.72
C LEU A 37 -5.74 3.11 0.35
N ALA A 38 -4.71 3.86 -0.05
CA ALA A 38 -4.61 4.45 -1.37
C ALA A 38 -4.57 3.36 -2.46
N LEU A 39 -3.72 2.35 -2.30
CA LEU A 39 -3.64 1.19 -3.21
C LEU A 39 -4.97 0.42 -3.28
N SER A 40 -5.64 0.23 -2.15
CA SER A 40 -6.96 -0.42 -2.11
C SER A 40 -8.02 0.37 -2.86
N ASN A 41 -7.99 1.70 -2.76
CA ASN A 41 -8.91 2.56 -3.50
C ASN A 41 -8.65 2.51 -5.01
N ILE A 42 -7.38 2.52 -5.43
CA ILE A 42 -7.00 2.36 -6.83
C ILE A 42 -7.47 1.00 -7.36
N ALA A 43 -7.17 -0.09 -6.65
CA ALA A 43 -7.56 -1.44 -7.04
C ALA A 43 -9.07 -1.58 -7.19
N ARG A 44 -9.85 -1.00 -6.27
CA ARG A 44 -11.31 -1.03 -6.32
C ARG A 44 -11.85 -0.19 -7.46
N SER A 45 -11.34 1.02 -7.67
CA SER A 45 -11.79 1.94 -8.71
C SER A 45 -11.46 1.40 -10.09
N SER A 46 -10.26 0.90 -10.31
CA SER A 46 -9.84 0.31 -11.57
C SER A 46 -10.59 -1.00 -11.87
N ALA A 47 -10.85 -1.84 -10.86
CA ALA A 47 -11.66 -3.05 -11.03
C ALA A 47 -13.09 -2.73 -11.44
N ARG A 48 -13.69 -1.69 -10.83
CA ARG A 48 -15.05 -1.25 -11.20
C ARG A 48 -15.10 -0.73 -12.64
N GLU A 49 -14.13 0.08 -13.03
CA GLU A 49 -14.06 0.63 -14.39
C GLU A 49 -13.82 -0.48 -15.42
N ALA A 50 -12.92 -1.41 -15.14
CA ALA A 50 -12.66 -2.56 -15.98
C ALA A 50 -13.88 -3.52 -16.06
N ALA A 51 -14.62 -3.73 -14.97
CA ALA A 51 -15.80 -4.60 -14.94
C ALA A 51 -16.94 -4.13 -15.82
N VAL A 52 -17.11 -2.82 -15.99
CA VAL A 52 -18.14 -2.20 -16.85
C VAL A 52 -17.69 -2.11 -18.32
N THR A 53 -16.42 -2.31 -18.59
CA THR A 53 -15.87 -2.21 -19.95
C THR A 53 -16.32 -3.42 -20.81
N VAL A 54 -17.07 -3.15 -21.86
CA VAL A 54 -17.58 -4.16 -22.81
C VAL A 54 -16.81 -4.20 -24.13
N ILE A 55 -15.71 -3.45 -24.24
CA ILE A 55 -14.90 -3.34 -25.46
C ILE A 55 -13.91 -4.51 -25.50
N LYS A 56 -14.08 -5.40 -26.47
CA LYS A 56 -13.23 -6.60 -26.65
C LYS A 56 -11.73 -6.27 -26.69
N TYR A 57 -11.34 -5.21 -27.39
CA TYR A 57 -9.93 -4.76 -27.47
C TYR A 57 -9.34 -4.45 -26.09
N GLU A 58 -10.11 -3.80 -25.21
CA GLU A 58 -9.67 -3.49 -23.84
C GLU A 58 -9.51 -4.77 -23.01
N VAL A 59 -10.45 -5.70 -23.13
CA VAL A 59 -10.42 -6.98 -22.40
C VAL A 59 -9.23 -7.83 -22.83
N ASP A 60 -9.03 -7.98 -24.16
CA ASP A 60 -7.95 -8.82 -24.72
C ASP A 60 -6.55 -8.26 -24.44
N ASN A 61 -6.42 -6.93 -24.27
CA ASN A 61 -5.13 -6.25 -24.05
C ASN A 61 -4.89 -5.83 -22.59
N GLY A 62 -5.66 -6.36 -21.64
CA GLY A 62 -5.47 -6.09 -20.20
C GLY A 62 -5.82 -4.66 -19.79
N TYR A 63 -6.85 -4.10 -20.39
CA TYR A 63 -7.44 -2.80 -20.06
C TYR A 63 -6.47 -1.60 -20.15
N PRO A 64 -5.86 -1.35 -21.30
CA PRO A 64 -4.84 -0.32 -21.46
C PRO A 64 -5.34 1.08 -21.06
N LYS A 65 -6.57 1.48 -21.42
CA LYS A 65 -7.13 2.79 -21.05
C LYS A 65 -7.35 2.92 -19.54
N VAL A 66 -7.81 1.85 -18.90
CA VAL A 66 -7.99 1.86 -17.44
C VAL A 66 -6.62 1.96 -16.76
N ARG A 67 -5.61 1.23 -17.25
CA ARG A 67 -4.25 1.32 -16.72
C ARG A 67 -3.66 2.71 -16.90
N GLU A 68 -3.76 3.33 -18.07
CA GLU A 68 -3.25 4.66 -18.36
C GLU A 68 -3.81 5.73 -17.42
N LYS A 69 -5.08 5.62 -17.05
CA LYS A 69 -5.73 6.57 -16.12
C LYS A 69 -5.12 6.57 -14.73
N TYR A 70 -4.60 5.43 -14.28
CA TYR A 70 -4.03 5.27 -12.94
C TYR A 70 -2.49 5.25 -12.94
N ILE A 71 -1.85 5.46 -14.11
CA ILE A 71 -0.39 5.34 -14.28
C ILE A 71 0.38 6.41 -13.48
N ASP A 72 -0.16 7.63 -13.38
CA ASP A 72 0.49 8.76 -12.72
C ASP A 72 0.12 8.92 -11.25
N TYR A 73 -0.56 7.91 -10.66
CA TYR A 73 -0.98 8.01 -9.28
C TYR A 73 0.21 7.90 -8.32
N LYS A 74 0.40 8.95 -7.51
CA LYS A 74 1.43 8.98 -6.46
C LYS A 74 0.83 8.55 -5.13
N LEU A 75 1.55 7.69 -4.41
CA LEU A 75 1.18 7.29 -3.06
C LEU A 75 1.30 8.48 -2.10
N PRO A 76 0.41 8.57 -1.08
CA PRO A 76 0.39 9.68 -0.12
C PRO A 76 1.68 9.80 0.69
N VAL A 77 2.31 8.67 0.96
CA VAL A 77 3.54 8.59 1.73
C VAL A 77 4.59 7.86 0.90
N ASP A 78 5.78 8.44 0.79
CA ASP A 78 6.87 7.93 -0.05
C ASP A 78 7.61 6.75 0.60
N ILE A 79 6.86 5.83 1.22
CA ILE A 79 7.41 4.58 1.80
C ILE A 79 7.42 3.47 0.77
N TYR A 80 6.41 3.43 -0.09
CA TYR A 80 6.27 2.44 -1.13
C TYR A 80 6.37 3.07 -2.51
N ASP A 81 6.91 2.30 -3.44
CA ASP A 81 6.98 2.64 -4.86
C ASP A 81 6.16 1.63 -5.67
N LEU A 82 5.55 2.11 -6.73
CA LEU A 82 4.70 1.35 -7.63
C LEU A 82 5.28 1.40 -9.04
N ASP A 83 5.88 0.28 -9.49
CA ASP A 83 6.22 0.09 -10.90
C ASP A 83 4.93 -0.29 -11.66
N GLN A 84 4.33 0.70 -12.29
CA GLN A 84 3.00 0.57 -12.86
C GLN A 84 2.93 -0.39 -14.05
N GLU A 85 4.04 -0.60 -14.76
CA GLU A 85 4.06 -1.57 -15.85
C GLU A 85 4.08 -3.00 -15.35
N LYS A 86 4.82 -3.29 -14.27
CA LYS A 86 5.03 -4.65 -13.77
C LYS A 86 4.11 -5.02 -12.62
N ASP A 87 3.82 -4.04 -11.77
CA ASP A 87 3.17 -4.27 -10.48
C ASP A 87 1.66 -3.97 -10.49
N PHE A 88 1.14 -3.36 -11.57
CA PHE A 88 -0.29 -3.12 -11.77
C PHE A 88 -0.84 -4.00 -12.89
N LYS A 89 -1.58 -5.04 -12.52
CA LYS A 89 -2.15 -6.03 -13.44
C LYS A 89 -3.66 -6.07 -13.35
N ILE A 90 -4.32 -6.06 -14.50
CA ILE A 90 -5.76 -6.28 -14.64
C ILE A 90 -5.95 -7.53 -15.49
N GLU A 91 -6.59 -8.54 -14.93
CA GLU A 91 -6.82 -9.82 -15.59
C GLU A 91 -8.32 -10.08 -15.73
N PHE A 92 -8.76 -10.43 -16.92
CA PHE A 92 -10.09 -10.96 -17.17
C PHE A 92 -10.06 -12.49 -17.01
N LYS A 93 -11.01 -13.02 -16.23
CA LYS A 93 -11.18 -14.46 -16.05
C LYS A 93 -12.58 -14.85 -16.47
N GLN A 94 -12.67 -15.66 -17.53
CA GLN A 94 -13.93 -16.24 -17.96
C GLN A 94 -14.36 -17.33 -16.97
N GLY A 95 -15.52 -17.15 -16.36
CA GLY A 95 -16.14 -18.14 -15.51
C GLY A 95 -17.22 -18.95 -16.24
N LYS A 96 -17.66 -20.07 -15.65
CA LYS A 96 -18.73 -20.88 -16.25
C LYS A 96 -20.10 -20.18 -16.24
N GLU A 97 -20.38 -19.37 -15.23
CA GLU A 97 -21.63 -18.64 -15.06
C GLU A 97 -21.44 -17.12 -15.08
N ILE A 98 -20.36 -16.64 -14.50
CA ILE A 98 -20.06 -15.22 -14.35
C ILE A 98 -18.60 -14.96 -14.68
N ASN A 99 -18.35 -13.96 -15.51
CA ASN A 99 -17.02 -13.48 -15.82
C ASN A 99 -16.54 -12.51 -14.74
N ASN A 100 -15.26 -12.56 -14.44
CA ASN A 100 -14.65 -11.75 -13.38
C ASN A 100 -13.46 -10.96 -13.91
N VAL A 101 -13.30 -9.76 -13.38
CA VAL A 101 -12.09 -8.96 -13.54
C VAL A 101 -11.35 -8.93 -12.21
N THR A 102 -10.08 -9.27 -12.24
CA THR A 102 -9.21 -9.25 -11.07
C THR A 102 -8.11 -8.22 -11.27
N VAL A 103 -8.03 -7.26 -10.37
CA VAL A 103 -6.95 -6.27 -10.30
C VAL A 103 -5.99 -6.68 -9.21
N THR A 104 -4.71 -6.74 -9.55
CA THR A 104 -3.63 -7.00 -8.58
C THR A 104 -2.62 -5.88 -8.66
N ILE A 105 -2.36 -5.26 -7.51
CA ILE A 105 -1.36 -4.21 -7.35
C ILE A 105 -0.33 -4.68 -6.34
N ASN A 106 0.95 -4.62 -6.71
CA ASN A 106 2.07 -4.92 -5.82
C ASN A 106 2.88 -3.64 -5.64
N ALA A 107 2.99 -3.13 -4.43
CA ALA A 107 3.85 -2.00 -4.12
C ALA A 107 5.08 -2.49 -3.35
N ARG A 108 6.26 -2.02 -3.75
CA ARG A 108 7.55 -2.39 -3.17
C ARG A 108 8.05 -1.27 -2.28
N LEU A 109 8.86 -1.62 -1.28
CA LEU A 109 9.54 -0.63 -0.45
C LEU A 109 10.40 0.29 -1.32
N ASN A 110 10.22 1.59 -1.17
CA ASN A 110 10.98 2.61 -1.88
C ASN A 110 12.37 2.76 -1.27
N LYS A 111 13.39 2.21 -1.93
CA LYS A 111 14.78 2.27 -1.49
C LYS A 111 15.38 3.68 -1.53
N ASN A 112 14.83 4.55 -2.37
CA ASN A 112 15.27 5.94 -2.55
C ASN A 112 14.35 6.95 -1.86
N GLY A 113 13.39 6.46 -1.08
CA GLY A 113 12.38 7.26 -0.42
C GLY A 113 12.86 8.07 0.77
N SER A 114 11.92 8.59 1.52
CA SER A 114 12.13 9.42 2.71
C SER A 114 12.95 8.71 3.79
N ALA A 115 13.40 9.46 4.80
CA ALA A 115 14.09 8.88 5.97
C ALA A 115 13.26 7.78 6.66
N LEU A 116 11.94 7.88 6.61
CA LEU A 116 11.02 6.89 7.15
C LEU A 116 11.01 5.59 6.33
N ALA A 117 11.08 5.68 5.00
CA ALA A 117 11.21 4.52 4.12
C ALA A 117 12.48 3.72 4.46
N LYS A 118 13.60 4.41 4.71
CA LYS A 118 14.88 3.79 5.13
C LYS A 118 14.79 3.10 6.49
N ILE A 119 14.01 3.65 7.44
CA ILE A 119 13.77 3.00 8.74
C ILE A 119 12.98 1.71 8.54
N VAL A 120 11.92 1.74 7.74
CA VAL A 120 11.10 0.55 7.42
C VAL A 120 11.92 -0.49 6.68
N GLU A 121 12.76 -0.08 5.71
CA GLU A 121 13.69 -0.97 5.01
C GLU A 121 14.69 -1.60 5.97
N GLY A 122 15.26 -0.83 6.90
CA GLY A 122 16.18 -1.34 7.91
C GLY A 122 15.54 -2.40 8.81
N LEU A 123 14.26 -2.23 9.16
CA LEU A 123 13.49 -3.22 9.92
C LEU A 123 13.19 -4.46 9.07
N ALA A 124 12.83 -4.30 7.79
CA ALA A 124 12.59 -5.40 6.85
C ALA A 124 13.85 -6.26 6.68
N ASN A 125 14.98 -5.63 6.44
CA ASN A 125 16.27 -6.31 6.26
C ASN A 125 16.68 -7.10 7.52
N LYS A 126 16.49 -6.55 8.72
CA LYS A 126 16.76 -7.27 9.97
C LYS A 126 15.87 -8.48 10.18
N THR A 127 14.62 -8.40 9.77
CA THR A 127 13.64 -9.50 9.93
C THR A 127 13.67 -10.50 8.79
N LYS A 128 14.45 -10.25 7.72
CA LYS A 128 14.47 -11.04 6.47
C LYS A 128 13.06 -11.27 5.88
N ARG A 129 12.19 -10.30 6.02
CA ARG A 129 10.82 -10.33 5.49
C ARG A 129 10.67 -9.31 4.38
N ASP A 130 10.07 -9.74 3.28
CA ASP A 130 9.57 -8.83 2.25
C ASP A 130 8.35 -8.10 2.78
N LEU A 131 8.49 -6.80 3.04
CA LEU A 131 7.39 -5.93 3.45
C LEU A 131 6.69 -5.29 2.23
N ASN A 132 6.56 -6.04 1.14
CA ASN A 132 5.82 -5.58 -0.03
C ASN A 132 4.32 -5.60 0.25
N LEU A 133 3.61 -4.58 -0.21
CA LEU A 133 2.16 -4.53 -0.13
C LEU A 133 1.55 -5.15 -1.38
N LYS A 134 0.67 -6.12 -1.21
CA LYS A 134 -0.11 -6.72 -2.29
C LYS A 134 -1.59 -6.51 -2.04
N VAL A 135 -2.24 -5.85 -2.98
CA VAL A 135 -3.69 -5.65 -2.96
C VAL A 135 -4.29 -6.35 -4.16
N THR A 136 -5.31 -7.16 -3.92
CA THR A 136 -6.05 -7.85 -4.98
C THR A 136 -7.54 -7.56 -4.79
N TYR A 137 -8.20 -7.15 -5.87
CA TYR A 137 -9.62 -6.89 -5.87
C TYR A 137 -10.27 -7.56 -7.08
N THR A 138 -11.37 -8.30 -6.84
CA THR A 138 -12.09 -9.02 -7.90
C THR A 138 -13.52 -8.52 -7.98
N MET A 139 -14.01 -8.27 -9.18
CA MET A 139 -15.37 -7.85 -9.48
C MET A 139 -15.96 -8.69 -10.61
N CYS A 140 -17.30 -8.84 -10.59
CA CYS A 140 -18.01 -9.45 -11.71
C CYS A 140 -17.93 -8.53 -12.93
N SER A 141 -17.65 -9.10 -14.10
CA SER A 141 -17.58 -8.36 -15.36
C SER A 141 -18.93 -8.39 -16.08
N GLU A 142 -19.33 -7.27 -16.67
CA GLU A 142 -20.48 -7.18 -17.55
C GLU A 142 -20.16 -7.66 -18.97
N TYR A 143 -18.90 -7.86 -19.31
CA TYR A 143 -18.47 -8.42 -20.59
C TYR A 143 -18.86 -9.89 -20.69
N LYS A 144 -19.58 -10.26 -21.78
CA LYS A 144 -20.07 -11.62 -22.07
C LYS A 144 -19.25 -12.30 -23.15
#